data_efe32648ffdeb7ecb3e3740705d2344f
#
_entry.id   efe32648ffdeb7ecb3e3740705d2344f
#
_cell.length_a   1.000
_cell.length_b   1.000
_cell.length_c   1.000
_cell.angle_alpha   90.00
_cell.angle_beta   90.00
_cell.angle_gamma   90.00
#
_symmetry.space_group_name_H-M   'P 1'
#
loop_
_entity.id
_entity.type
_entity.pdbx_description
1 polymer ?
#
loop_
_entity_poly.entity_id
_entity_poly.type
_entity_poly.pdbx_seq_one_letter_code
_entity_poly.pdbx_strand_id
1 'polypeptide(L)'
;MALLSLDWMVQDGHRLANCEHDHPFALLGPQPLEGGGWVVRVWMPEAERVELLEGGQTIPMATPNHPWVFEAECAHQPAPGYQVRVLRGGIEHVQHDPWAFRDPWMGELDQLLFAEGNHHHIWRRMGAHLVEQNGVAGVQFCLWAPNARSASVLGDFNSWDGRHHPMQSRLGGCWELFIPGLQAGQIYKYEIRAQNGHCYQKADPYGFRHEVRPNNGSIVESIGHYAWADGAWIAERSAAGTGG
;
A
#
# COMPACT_ATOMS: atom_id res chain seq x y z
N MET A 1 -19.26 23.23 16.51
CA MET A 1 -18.50 22.64 15.40
C MET A 1 -17.59 21.49 15.83
N ALA A 2 -17.08 21.42 17.05
CA ALA A 2 -16.19 20.35 17.51
C ALA A 2 -16.84 18.94 17.64
N LEU A 3 -18.14 18.83 17.83
CA LEU A 3 -18.86 17.55 17.96
C LEU A 3 -19.04 16.83 16.61
N LEU A 4 -19.06 17.55 15.49
CA LEU A 4 -19.12 16.94 14.14
C LEU A 4 -17.77 16.34 13.71
N SER A 5 -16.66 16.81 14.30
CA SER A 5 -15.32 16.32 13.97
C SER A 5 -14.96 14.96 14.60
N LEU A 6 -15.55 14.61 15.75
CA LEU A 6 -15.33 13.31 16.38
C LEU A 6 -16.10 12.16 15.70
N ASP A 7 -17.28 12.44 15.19
CA ASP A 7 -18.17 11.41 14.61
C ASP A 7 -17.60 10.80 13.31
N TRP A 8 -16.98 11.63 12.45
CA TRP A 8 -16.40 11.11 11.21
C TRP A 8 -15.16 10.21 11.45
N MET A 9 -14.32 10.53 12.44
CA MET A 9 -13.15 9.68 12.77
C MET A 9 -13.57 8.31 13.30
N VAL A 10 -14.62 8.26 14.11
CA VAL A 10 -15.21 6.99 14.58
C VAL A 10 -15.78 6.20 13.39
N GLN A 11 -16.50 6.85 12.49
CA GLN A 11 -17.07 6.23 11.30
C GLN A 11 -15.97 5.70 10.35
N ASP A 12 -14.92 6.48 10.10
CA ASP A 12 -13.78 6.06 9.27
C ASP A 12 -13.00 4.91 9.92
N GLY A 13 -12.82 4.90 11.23
CA GLY A 13 -12.27 3.76 11.96
C GLY A 13 -13.11 2.48 11.76
N HIS A 14 -14.43 2.59 11.81
CA HIS A 14 -15.32 1.45 11.52
C HIS A 14 -15.25 1.03 10.04
N ARG A 15 -15.14 1.97 9.09
CA ARG A 15 -14.96 1.64 7.67
C ARG A 15 -13.64 0.90 7.42
N LEU A 16 -12.55 1.30 8.10
CA LEU A 16 -11.28 0.57 8.07
C LEU A 16 -11.44 -0.84 8.63
N ALA A 17 -12.06 -0.99 9.79
CA ALA A 17 -12.29 -2.29 10.44
C ALA A 17 -13.14 -3.25 9.59
N ASN A 18 -14.02 -2.73 8.74
CA ASN A 18 -14.86 -3.50 7.83
C ASN A 18 -14.27 -3.65 6.42
N CYS A 19 -13.02 -3.20 6.16
CA CYS A 19 -12.42 -3.14 4.82
C CYS A 19 -13.28 -2.34 3.82
N GLU A 20 -13.89 -1.25 4.26
CA GLU A 20 -14.79 -0.41 3.44
C GLU A 20 -14.23 0.99 3.16
N HIS A 21 -13.04 1.27 3.64
CA HIS A 21 -12.41 2.58 3.47
C HIS A 21 -11.67 2.65 2.13
N ASP A 22 -11.92 3.72 1.38
CA ASP A 22 -11.36 3.96 0.05
C ASP A 22 -10.26 5.04 0.03
N HIS A 23 -10.19 5.87 1.08
CA HIS A 23 -9.22 6.96 1.22
C HIS A 23 -8.49 6.94 2.56
N PRO A 24 -7.77 5.86 2.94
CA PRO A 24 -7.13 5.75 4.25
C PRO A 24 -6.17 6.90 4.57
N PHE A 25 -5.51 7.52 3.58
CA PHE A 25 -4.67 8.69 3.78
C PHE A 25 -5.42 9.95 4.24
N ALA A 26 -6.75 10.00 4.13
CA ALA A 26 -7.52 11.10 4.70
C ALA A 26 -7.51 11.09 6.24
N LEU A 27 -7.44 9.89 6.83
CA LEU A 27 -7.39 9.68 8.28
C LEU A 27 -5.97 9.39 8.77
N LEU A 28 -5.26 8.45 8.11
CA LEU A 28 -4.01 7.84 8.57
C LEU A 28 -2.77 8.60 8.12
N GLY A 29 -1.65 8.34 8.80
CA GLY A 29 -0.39 9.03 8.59
C GLY A 29 -0.35 10.39 9.28
N PRO A 30 0.66 11.23 8.94
CA PRO A 30 0.81 12.55 9.53
C PRO A 30 -0.21 13.54 8.93
N GLN A 31 -0.93 14.24 9.80
CA GLN A 31 -1.91 15.27 9.45
C GLN A 31 -1.60 16.57 10.20
N PRO A 32 -1.68 17.75 9.55
CA PRO A 32 -1.50 19.03 10.23
C PRO A 32 -2.68 19.32 11.15
N LEU A 33 -2.40 19.94 12.30
CA LEU A 33 -3.43 20.42 13.23
C LEU A 33 -3.75 21.89 12.97
N GLU A 34 -5.02 22.28 13.09
CA GLU A 34 -5.49 23.68 12.87
C GLU A 34 -4.78 24.70 13.77
N GLY A 35 -4.34 24.31 14.97
CA GLY A 35 -3.62 25.15 15.94
C GLY A 35 -2.10 25.18 15.77
N GLY A 36 -1.56 24.52 14.75
CA GLY A 36 -0.14 24.24 14.58
C GLY A 36 0.27 22.89 15.16
N GLY A 37 1.41 22.37 14.71
CA GLY A 37 1.83 21.00 15.02
C GLY A 37 1.17 19.95 14.10
N TRP A 38 1.37 18.69 14.44
CA TRP A 38 0.95 17.54 13.65
C TRP A 38 0.36 16.46 14.55
N VAL A 39 -0.56 15.68 14.02
CA VAL A 39 -1.00 14.42 14.62
C VAL A 39 -0.62 13.28 13.69
N VAL A 40 -0.01 12.23 14.23
CA VAL A 40 0.23 10.96 13.54
C VAL A 40 -0.86 10.00 13.92
N ARG A 41 -1.56 9.44 12.93
CA ARG A 41 -2.54 8.38 13.15
C ARG A 41 -2.10 7.13 12.46
N VAL A 42 -1.96 6.05 13.21
CA VAL A 42 -1.62 4.73 12.69
C VAL A 42 -2.76 3.75 12.88
N TRP A 43 -2.95 2.89 11.90
CA TRP A 43 -3.94 1.84 11.91
C TRP A 43 -3.28 0.52 12.30
N MET A 44 -3.57 0.03 13.52
CA MET A 44 -2.97 -1.18 14.07
C MET A 44 -4.04 -2.11 14.64
N PRO A 45 -4.71 -2.91 13.79
CA PRO A 45 -5.69 -3.89 14.26
C PRO A 45 -5.10 -4.82 15.33
N GLU A 46 -5.86 -5.01 16.42
CA GLU A 46 -5.53 -5.96 17.49
C GLU A 46 -4.22 -5.65 18.26
N ALA A 47 -3.64 -4.46 18.09
CA ALA A 47 -2.51 -4.02 18.88
C ALA A 47 -2.96 -3.62 20.29
N GLU A 48 -2.19 -4.03 21.29
CA GLU A 48 -2.41 -3.70 22.71
C GLU A 48 -1.82 -2.33 23.06
N ARG A 49 -0.68 -2.00 22.45
CA ARG A 49 0.03 -0.74 22.63
C ARG A 49 0.80 -0.37 21.37
N VAL A 50 0.84 0.90 21.07
CA VAL A 50 1.66 1.46 20.00
C VAL A 50 2.41 2.68 20.52
N GLU A 51 3.65 2.82 20.12
CA GLU A 51 4.50 3.97 20.41
C GLU A 51 5.11 4.48 19.11
N LEU A 52 5.05 5.78 18.89
CA LEU A 52 5.71 6.44 17.77
C LEU A 52 7.21 6.62 18.08
N LEU A 53 8.06 6.21 17.16
CA LEU A 53 9.52 6.38 17.22
C LEU A 53 9.92 7.48 16.24
N GLU A 54 10.20 8.67 16.76
CA GLU A 54 10.48 9.84 15.93
C GLU A 54 11.58 10.70 16.57
N GLY A 55 12.59 11.12 15.77
CA GLY A 55 13.66 12.00 16.21
C GLY A 55 14.46 11.50 17.42
N GLY A 56 14.57 10.18 17.61
CA GLY A 56 15.19 9.55 18.77
C GLY A 56 14.32 9.54 20.02
N GLN A 57 13.06 9.98 19.93
CA GLN A 57 12.09 9.95 21.00
C GLN A 57 11.12 8.80 20.84
N THR A 58 10.58 8.32 21.95
CA THR A 58 9.48 7.34 21.99
C THR A 58 8.26 8.05 22.57
N ILE A 59 7.20 8.18 21.76
CA ILE A 59 5.98 8.89 22.09
C ILE A 59 4.85 7.87 22.22
N PRO A 60 4.26 7.66 23.40
CA PRO A 60 3.11 6.79 23.55
C PRO A 60 1.93 7.29 22.72
N MET A 61 1.23 6.38 22.05
CA MET A 61 0.06 6.69 21.25
C MET A 61 -1.21 6.29 21.98
N ALA A 62 -2.25 7.12 21.89
CA ALA A 62 -3.56 6.88 22.49
C ALA A 62 -4.59 6.47 21.45
N THR A 63 -5.73 5.91 21.87
CA THR A 63 -6.83 5.50 21.00
C THR A 63 -8.12 6.25 21.37
N PRO A 64 -8.17 7.59 21.16
CA PRO A 64 -9.29 8.39 21.65
C PRO A 64 -10.60 8.14 20.89
N ASN A 65 -10.52 7.73 19.63
CA ASN A 65 -11.69 7.69 18.75
C ASN A 65 -12.08 6.26 18.31
N HIS A 66 -11.09 5.38 18.12
CA HIS A 66 -11.32 3.99 17.70
C HIS A 66 -10.20 3.08 18.27
N PRO A 67 -10.50 1.86 18.78
CA PRO A 67 -9.52 1.02 19.47
C PRO A 67 -8.31 0.61 18.63
N TRP A 68 -8.38 0.71 17.31
CA TRP A 68 -7.29 0.36 16.40
C TRP A 68 -6.66 1.56 15.69
N VAL A 69 -7.18 2.76 15.91
CA VAL A 69 -6.57 4.01 15.45
C VAL A 69 -5.78 4.62 16.61
N PHE A 70 -4.47 4.54 16.53
CA PHE A 70 -3.56 5.08 17.53
C PHE A 70 -3.10 6.47 17.08
N GLU A 71 -3.10 7.44 18.01
CA GLU A 71 -2.82 8.85 17.74
C GLU A 71 -1.73 9.37 18.65
N ALA A 72 -0.80 10.15 18.10
CA ALA A 72 0.17 10.94 18.86
C ALA A 72 0.33 12.32 18.23
N GLU A 73 0.44 13.35 19.06
CA GLU A 73 0.74 14.72 18.61
C GLU A 73 2.24 14.95 18.55
N CYS A 74 2.68 15.69 17.56
CA CYS A 74 4.06 16.07 17.31
C CYS A 74 4.15 17.58 17.06
N ALA A 75 5.21 18.22 17.58
CA ALA A 75 5.45 19.65 17.34
C ALA A 75 5.80 19.96 15.88
N HIS A 76 6.42 18.99 15.17
CA HIS A 76 6.87 19.12 13.80
C HIS A 76 6.31 17.96 12.96
N GLN A 77 6.32 18.14 11.63
CA GLN A 77 6.00 17.06 10.72
C GLN A 77 7.00 15.91 10.94
N PRO A 78 6.52 14.69 11.22
CA PRO A 78 7.39 13.54 11.34
C PRO A 78 8.19 13.29 10.05
N ALA A 79 9.39 12.77 10.20
CA ALA A 79 10.20 12.40 9.05
C ALA A 79 9.48 11.35 8.19
N PRO A 80 9.57 11.43 6.85
CA PRO A 80 9.08 10.37 6.00
C PRO A 80 9.70 9.03 6.42
N GLY A 81 8.86 8.01 6.59
CA GLY A 81 9.34 6.70 7.02
C GLY A 81 9.61 6.54 8.51
N TYR A 82 8.98 7.37 9.38
CA TYR A 82 8.98 7.12 10.82
C TYR A 82 8.60 5.66 11.15
N GLN A 83 8.95 5.21 12.32
CA GLN A 83 8.67 3.86 12.79
C GLN A 83 7.70 3.89 13.97
N VAL A 84 7.05 2.76 14.19
CA VAL A 84 6.23 2.51 15.37
C VAL A 84 6.68 1.22 16.03
N ARG A 85 6.67 1.22 17.36
CA ARG A 85 6.78 0.01 18.17
C ARG A 85 5.39 -0.46 18.51
N VAL A 86 5.09 -1.71 18.20
CA VAL A 86 3.78 -2.33 18.34
C VAL A 86 3.88 -3.51 19.28
N LEU A 87 3.04 -3.54 20.31
CA LEU A 87 2.81 -4.72 21.16
C LEU A 87 1.55 -5.42 20.69
N ARG A 88 1.66 -6.69 20.31
CA ARG A 88 0.53 -7.54 19.90
C ARG A 88 0.74 -8.96 20.39
N GLY A 89 -0.24 -9.53 21.10
CA GLY A 89 -0.13 -10.89 21.65
C GLY A 89 1.06 -11.07 22.59
N GLY A 90 1.45 -10.02 23.33
CA GLY A 90 2.63 -10.02 24.20
C GLY A 90 3.98 -9.93 23.49
N ILE A 91 4.01 -9.78 22.15
CA ILE A 91 5.23 -9.66 21.36
C ILE A 91 5.40 -8.22 20.88
N GLU A 92 6.58 -7.64 21.13
CA GLU A 92 6.94 -6.33 20.61
C GLU A 92 7.72 -6.45 19.30
N HIS A 93 7.37 -5.60 18.33
CA HIS A 93 8.14 -5.44 17.11
C HIS A 93 8.16 -3.97 16.67
N VAL A 94 9.18 -3.61 15.90
CA VAL A 94 9.30 -2.28 15.31
C VAL A 94 9.10 -2.39 13.80
N GLN A 95 8.25 -1.51 13.27
CA GLN A 95 7.95 -1.46 11.84
C GLN A 95 7.75 -0.02 11.38
N HIS A 96 7.90 0.21 10.07
CA HIS A 96 7.45 1.46 9.46
C HIS A 96 5.93 1.46 9.28
N ASP A 97 5.32 2.64 9.35
CA ASP A 97 3.91 2.82 9.05
C ASP A 97 3.71 2.94 7.53
N PRO A 98 2.89 2.09 6.88
CA PRO A 98 2.62 2.21 5.45
C PRO A 98 2.05 3.56 5.04
N TRP A 99 1.25 4.19 5.89
CA TRP A 99 0.61 5.48 5.60
C TRP A 99 1.50 6.71 5.85
N ALA A 100 2.76 6.49 6.26
CA ALA A 100 3.81 7.52 6.22
C ALA A 100 4.25 7.85 4.79
N PHE A 101 4.05 6.93 3.83
CA PHE A 101 4.49 7.02 2.44
C PHE A 101 3.33 7.46 1.55
N ARG A 102 3.12 8.78 1.45
CA ARG A 102 1.91 9.39 0.88
C ARG A 102 2.02 9.79 -0.60
N ASP A 103 3.23 9.81 -1.14
CA ASP A 103 3.48 10.26 -2.50
C ASP A 103 2.78 9.33 -3.51
N PRO A 104 2.03 9.89 -4.48
CA PRO A 104 1.38 9.09 -5.50
C PRO A 104 2.40 8.29 -6.32
N TRP A 105 2.18 6.98 -6.44
CA TRP A 105 3.00 6.12 -7.29
C TRP A 105 2.73 6.35 -8.78
N MET A 106 1.46 6.47 -9.14
CA MET A 106 1.08 6.93 -10.47
C MET A 106 1.00 8.46 -10.48
N GLY A 107 1.97 9.09 -11.15
CA GLY A 107 1.96 10.52 -11.39
C GLY A 107 0.82 10.95 -12.31
N GLU A 108 0.57 12.25 -12.43
CA GLU A 108 -0.51 12.82 -13.27
C GLU A 108 -0.39 12.38 -14.73
N LEU A 109 0.82 12.32 -15.28
CA LEU A 109 1.06 11.86 -16.65
C LEU A 109 0.73 10.36 -16.81
N ASP A 110 1.12 9.52 -15.86
CA ASP A 110 0.78 8.08 -15.89
C ASP A 110 -0.74 7.89 -15.86
N GLN A 111 -1.44 8.63 -15.01
CA GLN A 111 -2.90 8.59 -14.91
C GLN A 111 -3.59 9.05 -16.19
N LEU A 112 -3.11 10.14 -16.80
CA LEU A 112 -3.64 10.66 -18.08
C LEU A 112 -3.46 9.63 -19.20
N LEU A 113 -2.23 9.14 -19.41
CA LEU A 113 -1.92 8.17 -20.46
C LEU A 113 -2.70 6.86 -20.27
N PHE A 114 -2.88 6.44 -19.02
CA PHE A 114 -3.66 5.25 -18.69
C PHE A 114 -5.15 5.45 -19.02
N ALA A 115 -5.73 6.58 -18.65
CA ALA A 115 -7.12 6.91 -18.95
C ALA A 115 -7.40 7.01 -20.46
N GLU A 116 -6.42 7.47 -21.24
CA GLU A 116 -6.49 7.54 -22.71
C GLU A 116 -6.22 6.19 -23.41
N GLY A 117 -5.76 5.16 -22.67
CA GLY A 117 -5.36 3.88 -23.25
C GLY A 117 -4.01 3.93 -24.00
N ASN A 118 -3.21 4.98 -23.80
CA ASN A 118 -1.95 5.22 -24.50
C ASN A 118 -0.71 4.92 -23.66
N HIS A 119 -0.86 4.35 -22.46
CA HIS A 119 0.25 4.08 -21.56
C HIS A 119 0.96 2.77 -21.90
N HIS A 120 1.84 2.79 -22.91
CA HIS A 120 2.56 1.59 -23.38
C HIS A 120 3.51 0.95 -22.35
N HIS A 121 3.87 1.66 -21.30
CA HIS A 121 4.74 1.18 -20.21
C HIS A 121 4.01 1.01 -18.88
N ILE A 122 2.68 0.83 -18.90
CA ILE A 122 1.86 0.73 -17.69
C ILE A 122 2.31 -0.38 -16.73
N TRP A 123 2.92 -1.45 -17.27
CA TRP A 123 3.49 -2.54 -16.49
C TRP A 123 4.60 -2.10 -15.52
N ARG A 124 5.18 -0.90 -15.70
CA ARG A 124 6.15 -0.31 -14.76
C ARG A 124 5.48 0.35 -13.55
N ARG A 125 4.16 0.47 -13.59
CA ARG A 125 3.36 1.10 -12.53
C ARG A 125 2.39 0.14 -11.90
N MET A 126 1.66 -0.64 -12.71
CA MET A 126 0.71 -1.63 -12.23
C MET A 126 1.41 -2.89 -11.74
N GLY A 127 0.82 -3.54 -10.73
CA GLY A 127 1.38 -4.72 -10.12
C GLY A 127 2.11 -4.43 -8.82
N ALA A 128 3.01 -5.33 -8.43
CA ALA A 128 3.85 -5.22 -7.25
C ALA A 128 5.32 -4.97 -7.64
N HIS A 129 5.86 -3.86 -7.19
CA HIS A 129 7.22 -3.42 -7.53
C HIS A 129 8.09 -3.27 -6.28
N LEU A 130 9.26 -3.89 -6.30
CA LEU A 130 10.30 -3.64 -5.30
C LEU A 130 10.87 -2.24 -5.53
N VAL A 131 10.70 -1.38 -4.55
CA VAL A 131 11.14 0.03 -4.61
C VAL A 131 11.69 0.50 -3.28
N GLU A 132 12.39 1.61 -3.30
CA GLU A 132 12.79 2.34 -2.12
C GLU A 132 12.07 3.70 -2.11
N GLN A 133 11.38 4.00 -1.03
CA GLN A 133 10.75 5.31 -0.81
C GLN A 133 11.33 5.93 0.47
N ASN A 134 11.83 7.15 0.37
CA ASN A 134 12.42 7.89 1.50
C ASN A 134 13.50 7.08 2.26
N GLY A 135 14.33 6.30 1.56
CA GLY A 135 15.35 5.46 2.14
C GLY A 135 14.86 4.15 2.76
N VAL A 136 13.58 3.82 2.60
CA VAL A 136 12.98 2.57 3.12
C VAL A 136 12.62 1.65 1.96
N ALA A 137 13.23 0.46 1.94
CA ALA A 137 12.92 -0.57 0.96
C ALA A 137 11.56 -1.24 1.28
N GLY A 138 10.83 -1.60 0.23
CA GLY A 138 9.53 -2.24 0.37
C GLY A 138 8.92 -2.60 -0.98
N VAL A 139 7.61 -2.81 -0.97
CA VAL A 139 6.84 -3.14 -2.18
C VAL A 139 5.74 -2.11 -2.39
N GLN A 140 5.75 -1.50 -3.57
CA GLN A 140 4.66 -0.68 -4.05
C GLN A 140 3.65 -1.56 -4.78
N PHE A 141 2.43 -1.58 -4.30
CA PHE A 141 1.29 -2.23 -4.95
C PHE A 141 0.46 -1.21 -5.71
N CYS A 142 0.07 -1.55 -6.92
CA CYS A 142 -0.84 -0.75 -7.73
C CYS A 142 -1.81 -1.66 -8.48
N LEU A 143 -3.11 -1.47 -8.23
CA LEU A 143 -4.21 -2.27 -8.79
C LEU A 143 -5.15 -1.36 -9.59
N TRP A 144 -5.64 -1.83 -10.73
CA TRP A 144 -6.77 -1.22 -11.41
C TRP A 144 -8.06 -1.98 -11.10
N ALA A 145 -8.97 -1.32 -10.40
CA ALA A 145 -10.28 -1.86 -10.01
C ALA A 145 -11.32 -0.71 -9.95
N PRO A 146 -11.77 -0.20 -11.12
CA PRO A 146 -12.58 1.01 -11.21
C PRO A 146 -13.98 0.85 -10.59
N ASN A 147 -14.47 -0.38 -10.47
CA ASN A 147 -15.77 -0.67 -9.89
C ASN A 147 -15.68 -1.13 -8.43
N ALA A 148 -14.50 -1.08 -7.83
CA ALA A 148 -14.32 -1.41 -6.43
C ALA A 148 -14.87 -0.29 -5.54
N ARG A 149 -15.48 -0.65 -4.42
CA ARG A 149 -15.80 0.25 -3.31
C ARG A 149 -14.58 0.45 -2.42
N SER A 150 -13.82 -0.62 -2.21
CA SER A 150 -12.54 -0.63 -1.49
C SER A 150 -11.66 -1.77 -1.96
N ALA A 151 -10.36 -1.64 -1.74
CA ALA A 151 -9.38 -2.66 -2.02
C ALA A 151 -8.36 -2.77 -0.89
N SER A 152 -7.84 -3.97 -0.65
CA SER A 152 -6.77 -4.25 0.33
C SER A 152 -5.77 -5.25 -0.23
N VAL A 153 -4.54 -5.20 0.26
CA VAL A 153 -3.50 -6.20 -0.06
C VAL A 153 -3.52 -7.30 0.99
N LEU A 154 -3.51 -8.55 0.55
CA LEU A 154 -3.46 -9.76 1.38
C LEU A 154 -2.18 -10.54 1.14
N GLY A 155 -1.63 -11.17 2.15
CA GLY A 155 -0.49 -12.07 2.03
C GLY A 155 -0.10 -12.69 3.38
N ASP A 156 0.93 -13.53 3.39
CA ASP A 156 1.42 -14.14 4.64
C ASP A 156 1.90 -13.07 5.64
N PHE A 157 2.38 -11.93 5.13
CA PHE A 157 2.85 -10.79 5.94
C PHE A 157 1.76 -10.10 6.77
N ASN A 158 0.49 -10.37 6.50
CA ASN A 158 -0.65 -9.86 7.27
C ASN A 158 -1.69 -10.94 7.59
N SER A 159 -1.28 -12.20 7.60
CA SER A 159 -2.14 -13.36 7.89
C SER A 159 -3.37 -13.45 6.98
N TRP A 160 -3.26 -12.95 5.75
CA TRP A 160 -4.35 -12.90 4.75
C TRP A 160 -5.58 -12.10 5.21
N ASP A 161 -5.35 -11.11 6.08
CA ASP A 161 -6.40 -10.23 6.62
C ASP A 161 -6.35 -8.85 5.96
N GLY A 162 -7.36 -8.55 5.15
CA GLY A 162 -7.49 -7.27 4.41
C GLY A 162 -7.59 -6.03 5.29
N ARG A 163 -7.94 -6.20 6.57
CA ARG A 163 -8.02 -5.09 7.52
C ARG A 163 -6.67 -4.41 7.74
N HIS A 164 -5.57 -5.13 7.60
CA HIS A 164 -4.22 -4.60 7.89
C HIS A 164 -3.68 -3.63 6.84
N HIS A 165 -4.05 -3.81 5.56
CA HIS A 165 -3.44 -3.07 4.46
C HIS A 165 -4.48 -2.53 3.46
N PRO A 166 -5.42 -1.66 3.92
CA PRO A 166 -6.34 -0.98 3.01
C PRO A 166 -5.57 -0.05 2.07
N MET A 167 -5.95 -0.10 0.79
CA MET A 167 -5.32 0.69 -0.28
C MET A 167 -5.98 2.05 -0.46
N GLN A 168 -5.21 3.02 -0.91
CA GLN A 168 -5.65 4.35 -1.27
C GLN A 168 -6.22 4.36 -2.68
N SER A 169 -7.46 4.82 -2.84
CA SER A 169 -8.07 5.10 -4.14
C SER A 169 -7.40 6.29 -4.81
N ARG A 170 -7.16 6.18 -6.11
CA ARG A 170 -6.64 7.25 -6.97
C ARG A 170 -7.56 7.45 -8.18
N LEU A 171 -7.31 8.50 -8.96
CA LEU A 171 -8.05 8.76 -10.19
C LEU A 171 -7.95 7.59 -11.17
N GLY A 172 -8.95 7.44 -12.04
CA GLY A 172 -9.00 6.38 -13.05
C GLY A 172 -9.31 4.98 -12.51
N GLY A 173 -9.70 4.85 -11.23
CA GLY A 173 -10.02 3.57 -10.60
C GLY A 173 -8.78 2.77 -10.20
N CYS A 174 -7.66 3.44 -10.00
CA CYS A 174 -6.43 2.85 -9.50
C CYS A 174 -6.41 2.85 -7.97
N TRP A 175 -5.73 1.87 -7.38
CA TRP A 175 -5.56 1.68 -5.95
C TRP A 175 -4.09 1.47 -5.66
N GLU A 176 -3.55 2.17 -4.68
CA GLU A 176 -2.13 2.16 -4.37
C GLU A 176 -1.87 1.96 -2.89
N LEU A 177 -0.79 1.24 -2.57
CA LEU A 177 -0.23 1.18 -1.24
C LEU A 177 1.24 0.77 -1.31
N PHE A 178 2.10 1.50 -0.62
CA PHE A 178 3.46 1.06 -0.35
C PHE A 178 3.48 0.31 0.98
N ILE A 179 4.03 -0.90 1.00
CA ILE A 179 4.21 -1.68 2.23
C ILE A 179 5.71 -1.81 2.48
N PRO A 180 6.24 -1.11 3.49
CA PRO A 180 7.65 -1.14 3.82
C PRO A 180 8.08 -2.51 4.35
N GLY A 181 9.34 -2.87 4.11
CA GLY A 181 9.97 -4.09 4.63
C GLY A 181 9.62 -5.37 3.87
N LEU A 182 8.68 -5.35 2.94
CA LEU A 182 8.40 -6.50 2.09
C LEU A 182 9.51 -6.72 1.07
N GLN A 183 9.69 -7.99 0.67
CA GLN A 183 10.77 -8.42 -0.21
C GLN A 183 10.24 -9.29 -1.36
N ALA A 184 11.10 -9.61 -2.32
CA ALA A 184 10.82 -10.58 -3.36
C ALA A 184 10.44 -11.95 -2.74
N GLY A 185 9.57 -12.68 -3.45
CA GLY A 185 9.08 -13.99 -3.01
C GLY A 185 7.82 -13.95 -2.15
N GLN A 186 7.38 -12.80 -1.66
CA GLN A 186 6.13 -12.66 -0.92
C GLN A 186 4.93 -13.02 -1.80
N ILE A 187 4.07 -13.89 -1.29
CA ILE A 187 2.81 -14.27 -1.95
C ILE A 187 1.74 -13.28 -1.52
N TYR A 188 0.97 -12.78 -2.50
CA TYR A 188 -0.09 -11.82 -2.24
C TYR A 188 -1.30 -11.99 -3.16
N LYS A 189 -2.42 -11.42 -2.75
CA LYS A 189 -3.64 -11.19 -3.54
C LYS A 189 -4.20 -9.82 -3.21
N TYR A 190 -5.21 -9.42 -3.97
CA TYR A 190 -6.05 -8.29 -3.61
C TYR A 190 -7.40 -8.77 -3.09
N GLU A 191 -7.85 -8.21 -1.99
CA GLU A 191 -9.23 -8.26 -1.57
C GLU A 191 -9.95 -7.05 -2.17
N ILE A 192 -10.99 -7.30 -2.96
CA ILE A 192 -11.74 -6.26 -3.66
C ILE A 192 -13.19 -6.36 -3.19
N ARG A 193 -13.68 -5.30 -2.60
CA ARG A 193 -15.08 -5.16 -2.24
C ARG A 193 -15.82 -4.40 -3.35
N ALA A 194 -16.79 -5.04 -3.97
CA ALA A 194 -17.62 -4.44 -5.01
C ALA A 194 -18.68 -3.51 -4.42
N GLN A 195 -19.29 -2.66 -5.26
CA GLN A 195 -20.36 -1.73 -4.87
C GLN A 195 -21.59 -2.44 -4.26
N ASN A 196 -21.86 -3.69 -4.64
CA ASN A 196 -22.94 -4.50 -4.09
C ASN A 196 -22.60 -5.19 -2.76
N GLY A 197 -21.41 -4.92 -2.18
CA GLY A 197 -20.93 -5.48 -0.93
C GLY A 197 -20.26 -6.85 -1.03
N HIS A 198 -20.27 -7.52 -2.20
CA HIS A 198 -19.53 -8.76 -2.36
C HIS A 198 -18.02 -8.53 -2.26
N CYS A 199 -17.33 -9.46 -1.59
CA CYS A 199 -15.90 -9.45 -1.40
C CYS A 199 -15.26 -10.55 -2.26
N TYR A 200 -14.22 -10.19 -3.02
CA TYR A 200 -13.50 -11.09 -3.91
C TYR A 200 -12.01 -11.06 -3.59
N GLN A 201 -11.39 -12.24 -3.49
CA GLN A 201 -9.93 -12.35 -3.48
C GLN A 201 -9.44 -12.68 -4.90
N LYS A 202 -8.61 -11.84 -5.46
CA LYS A 202 -8.11 -11.94 -6.83
C LYS A 202 -6.59 -11.91 -6.88
N ALA A 203 -6.02 -12.73 -7.77
CA ALA A 203 -4.64 -12.56 -8.19
C ALA A 203 -4.46 -11.21 -8.89
N ASP A 204 -3.24 -10.71 -8.88
CA ASP A 204 -2.89 -9.47 -9.58
C ASP A 204 -2.89 -9.69 -11.10
N PRO A 205 -3.69 -8.93 -11.87
CA PRO A 205 -3.68 -9.03 -13.32
C PRO A 205 -2.36 -8.57 -13.96
N TYR A 206 -1.56 -7.79 -13.25
CA TYR A 206 -0.23 -7.34 -13.65
C TYR A 206 0.89 -8.04 -12.88
N GLY A 207 0.59 -9.16 -12.20
CA GLY A 207 1.59 -9.93 -11.46
C GLY A 207 2.65 -10.51 -12.39
N PHE A 208 3.92 -10.29 -12.07
CA PHE A 208 5.05 -10.79 -12.87
C PHE A 208 5.30 -12.28 -12.67
N ARG A 209 4.88 -12.83 -11.54
CA ARG A 209 4.98 -14.24 -11.20
C ARG A 209 3.75 -14.69 -10.41
N HIS A 210 3.34 -15.93 -10.61
CA HIS A 210 2.21 -16.55 -9.92
C HIS A 210 2.59 -17.90 -9.34
N GLU A 211 1.83 -18.33 -8.35
CA GLU A 211 1.93 -19.68 -7.83
C GLU A 211 1.56 -20.73 -8.89
N VAL A 212 2.06 -21.95 -8.68
CA VAL A 212 1.69 -23.12 -9.50
C VAL A 212 0.32 -23.64 -9.06
N ARG A 213 -0.52 -23.98 -10.03
CA ARG A 213 -1.83 -24.58 -9.75
C ARG A 213 -1.72 -25.80 -8.82
N PRO A 214 -2.63 -26.00 -7.87
CA PRO A 214 -3.97 -25.37 -7.74
C PRO A 214 -3.98 -23.99 -7.07
N ASN A 215 -2.86 -23.51 -6.55
CA ASN A 215 -2.74 -22.19 -5.97
C ASN A 215 -2.89 -21.10 -7.04
N ASN A 216 -3.18 -19.90 -6.63
CA ASN A 216 -3.41 -18.77 -7.53
C ASN A 216 -3.03 -17.41 -6.94
N GLY A 217 -2.09 -17.36 -6.00
CA GLY A 217 -1.50 -16.13 -5.52
C GLY A 217 -0.54 -15.52 -6.55
N SER A 218 -0.38 -14.22 -6.52
CA SER A 218 0.70 -13.53 -7.20
C SER A 218 1.92 -13.51 -6.31
N ILE A 219 3.12 -13.43 -6.89
CA ILE A 219 4.38 -13.44 -6.15
C ILE A 219 5.13 -12.16 -6.51
N VAL A 220 5.59 -11.43 -5.49
CA VAL A 220 6.46 -10.27 -5.69
C VAL A 220 7.76 -10.74 -6.34
N GLU A 221 8.07 -10.20 -7.50
CA GLU A 221 9.25 -10.59 -8.28
C GLU A 221 10.16 -9.41 -8.55
N SER A 222 11.47 -9.67 -8.52
CA SER A 222 12.47 -8.70 -8.96
C SER A 222 12.60 -8.78 -10.48
N ILE A 223 12.16 -7.74 -11.17
CA ILE A 223 12.29 -7.62 -12.62
C ILE A 223 13.55 -6.81 -12.97
N GLY A 224 14.21 -7.17 -14.05
CA GLY A 224 15.37 -6.39 -14.56
C GLY A 224 16.75 -6.97 -14.25
N HIS A 225 16.83 -8.08 -13.53
CA HIS A 225 18.09 -8.78 -13.29
C HIS A 225 18.42 -9.88 -14.34
N TYR A 226 17.49 -10.16 -15.26
CA TYR A 226 17.71 -11.18 -16.29
C TYR A 226 18.64 -10.64 -17.36
N ALA A 227 19.82 -11.27 -17.49
CA ALA A 227 20.78 -10.98 -18.56
C ALA A 227 20.39 -11.81 -19.79
N TRP A 228 19.91 -11.14 -20.83
CA TRP A 228 19.58 -11.77 -22.11
C TRP A 228 20.84 -12.27 -22.79
N ALA A 229 20.89 -13.57 -23.15
CA ALA A 229 22.00 -14.18 -23.87
C ALA A 229 21.67 -14.38 -25.37
N ASP A 230 20.78 -13.56 -25.90
CA ASP A 230 20.22 -13.66 -27.26
C ASP A 230 20.94 -12.80 -28.31
N GLY A 231 22.03 -12.13 -27.94
CA GLY A 231 22.78 -11.23 -28.84
C GLY A 231 23.25 -11.89 -30.13
N ALA A 232 23.70 -13.16 -30.07
CA ALA A 232 24.09 -13.91 -31.22
C ALA A 232 22.90 -14.18 -32.19
N TRP A 233 21.78 -14.58 -31.63
CA TRP A 233 20.53 -14.81 -32.37
C TRP A 233 19.99 -13.54 -33.04
N ILE A 234 20.02 -12.41 -32.31
CA ILE A 234 19.61 -11.11 -32.85
C ILE A 234 20.51 -10.72 -34.03
N ALA A 235 21.84 -10.90 -33.90
CA ALA A 235 22.80 -10.60 -34.96
C ALA A 235 22.57 -11.46 -36.21
N GLU A 236 22.38 -12.77 -36.06
CA GLU A 236 22.04 -13.68 -37.17
C GLU A 236 20.73 -13.30 -37.86
N ARG A 237 19.68 -12.98 -37.08
CA ARG A 237 18.38 -12.56 -37.61
C ARG A 237 18.50 -11.24 -38.40
N SER A 238 19.29 -10.29 -37.88
CA SER A 238 19.54 -9.03 -38.56
C SER A 238 20.34 -9.21 -39.85
N ALA A 239 21.31 -10.14 -39.87
CA ALA A 239 22.10 -10.46 -41.05
C ALA A 239 21.33 -11.26 -42.12
N ALA A 240 20.38 -12.10 -41.69
CA ALA A 240 19.54 -12.88 -42.62
C ALA A 240 18.55 -12.03 -43.44
N GLY A 241 18.38 -10.75 -43.10
CA GLY A 241 17.40 -9.85 -43.73
C GLY A 241 15.96 -10.30 -43.47
N THR A 242 15.06 -9.39 -43.30
CA THR A 242 13.63 -9.68 -43.39
C THR A 242 13.34 -10.04 -44.84
N GLY A 243 13.37 -11.34 -45.14
CA GLY A 243 12.87 -11.84 -46.44
C GLY A 243 11.44 -11.37 -46.60
N GLY A 244 11.18 -10.62 -47.67
CA GLY A 244 9.96 -9.88 -47.97
C GLY A 244 8.67 -10.69 -48.07
#